data_9e6fd515ea1679ac473dcbb190d795f3
#
_entry.id   9e6fd515ea1679ac473dcbb190d795f3
#
_cell.length_a   1.000
_cell.length_b   1.000
_cell.length_c   1.000
_cell.angle_alpha   90.00
_cell.angle_beta   90.00
_cell.angle_gamma   90.00
#
_symmetry.space_group_name_H-M   'P 1'
#
loop_
_entity.id
_entity.type
_entity.pdbx_description
1 polymer ?
#
loop_
_entity_poly.entity_id
_entity_poly.type
_entity_poly.pdbx_seq_one_letter_code
_entity_poly.pdbx_strand_id
1 'polypeptide(L)'
;MKKILYFMMLAASVAVLTCCSAEDPFEEFVDNGNDSWNGGGMQTNGNSATIGELTTFDVAIDRTTAEPTEAATAYLPDEEDALEDNDFTTEVSIDLSNPVAKTENGVEVTVSGGHVTANHGSEKKVCYVVSGTTANGSLTILGEKKYAVKLSGASITNPDSAALNLLSGKRAFIILTDGTTNTLADGTGGSQKGALYCKGKLLFNGSGTLSVTGNSNNGIHSADYIAFNKGNNIYVKSTANHGIKANDGIYINGGILNVEVTAAAAKGINCESNIIVNGGRTTVLTTGDGMYDTDDREAKGAAGIKADSALTVNGGELWLKNTGSGGKGINVDMEARFNGGSVYVITKGGQYKSNNDTSSPKGIKADGNITVSGGRIWVRTSGYNGEGIETKKELSITGGEVASYAYDDAVNSKSTMTISGGYVYAQGQHNDGLDANGNCYIKGGTVYAICSGSPEVAIDANTEGGYKLYLTGGTVVAVGGLENGSQLSQSCYQSSWSANTWYALTVGSNTFSFQTPSSGGTGLVVSGASQPTLQSGVSISGGTAYFGGLGISGGTVSGGSSVSLSTYTSGSGMGGGPGGGGPGGWR
;
A
#
# COMPACT_ATOMS: atom_id res chain seq x y z
N MET A 1 23.49 25.94 -9.89
CA MET A 1 24.66 25.64 -9.06
C MET A 1 24.25 25.18 -7.66
N LYS A 2 23.24 24.30 -7.51
CA LYS A 2 22.84 23.68 -6.24
C LYS A 2 22.63 22.16 -6.33
N LYS A 3 23.09 21.49 -7.40
CA LYS A 3 22.97 20.03 -7.62
C LYS A 3 24.28 19.24 -7.45
N ILE A 4 25.33 19.80 -6.86
CA ILE A 4 26.66 19.14 -6.75
C ILE A 4 27.06 18.82 -5.29
N LEU A 5 26.21 19.01 -4.29
CA LEU A 5 26.63 18.82 -2.89
C LEU A 5 26.04 17.59 -2.18
N TYR A 6 25.39 16.67 -2.88
CA TYR A 6 24.82 15.45 -2.28
C TYR A 6 25.52 14.14 -2.69
N PHE A 7 26.62 14.19 -3.45
CA PHE A 7 27.29 13.00 -3.98
C PHE A 7 28.62 12.63 -3.29
N MET A 8 28.95 13.22 -2.14
CA MET A 8 30.24 12.94 -1.48
C MET A 8 30.16 12.54 0.01
N MET A 9 29.17 11.74 0.41
CA MET A 9 29.18 11.11 1.74
C MET A 9 28.53 9.73 1.76
N LEU A 10 28.89 8.85 0.82
CA LEU A 10 28.56 7.42 0.94
C LEU A 10 29.65 6.57 0.29
N ALA A 11 30.84 6.61 0.88
CA ALA A 11 31.90 5.66 0.61
C ALA A 11 32.58 5.26 1.92
N ALA A 12 31.96 4.36 2.68
CA ALA A 12 32.66 3.46 3.59
C ALA A 12 31.69 2.43 4.20
N SER A 13 32.06 1.18 4.06
CA SER A 13 31.53 -0.03 4.69
C SER A 13 30.39 -0.73 3.95
N VAL A 14 30.75 -1.39 2.84
CA VAL A 14 30.12 -2.63 2.40
C VAL A 14 30.76 -3.77 3.20
N ALA A 15 30.11 -4.23 4.25
CA ALA A 15 30.28 -5.56 4.78
C ALA A 15 29.11 -6.39 4.26
N VAL A 16 29.41 -7.20 3.24
CA VAL A 16 28.50 -8.23 2.74
C VAL A 16 28.40 -9.30 3.82
N LEU A 17 27.25 -9.37 4.47
CA LEU A 17 26.81 -10.56 5.19
C LEU A 17 25.67 -11.16 4.37
N THR A 18 26.05 -12.10 3.51
CA THR A 18 25.14 -13.08 2.93
C THR A 18 24.67 -13.99 4.04
N CYS A 19 23.45 -13.84 4.50
CA CYS A 19 22.76 -14.86 5.27
C CYS A 19 21.87 -15.62 4.31
N CYS A 20 22.15 -16.89 4.17
CA CYS A 20 21.50 -17.84 3.28
C CYS A 20 20.09 -18.13 3.77
N SER A 21 19.09 -17.85 2.97
CA SER A 21 17.92 -18.72 2.91
C SER A 21 18.27 -19.88 1.99
N ALA A 22 18.21 -21.11 2.47
CA ALA A 22 18.38 -22.29 1.66
C ALA A 22 17.25 -22.35 0.63
N GLU A 23 17.57 -22.09 -0.63
CA GLU A 23 16.65 -22.30 -1.74
C GLU A 23 16.55 -23.81 -2.00
N ASP A 24 15.34 -24.33 -1.85
CA ASP A 24 15.01 -25.67 -2.37
C ASP A 24 14.64 -25.51 -3.86
N PRO A 25 15.39 -26.08 -4.80
CA PRO A 25 15.07 -25.99 -6.20
C PRO A 25 14.11 -27.13 -6.55
N PHE A 26 12.94 -26.84 -7.01
CA PHE A 26 11.91 -27.74 -7.55
C PHE A 26 10.70 -27.99 -6.63
N GLU A 27 9.66 -27.19 -6.88
CA GLU A 27 8.32 -27.71 -7.12
C GLU A 27 7.47 -26.62 -7.78
N GLU A 28 7.06 -26.89 -9.00
CA GLU A 28 6.12 -26.09 -9.77
C GLU A 28 4.73 -26.36 -9.22
N PHE A 29 4.25 -25.53 -8.25
CA PHE A 29 2.88 -25.60 -7.78
C PHE A 29 1.99 -24.74 -8.67
N VAL A 30 1.14 -25.41 -9.43
CA VAL A 30 -0.02 -24.79 -10.09
C VAL A 30 -1.03 -24.46 -9.01
N ASP A 31 -1.19 -23.17 -8.70
CA ASP A 31 -2.22 -22.67 -7.81
C ASP A 31 -3.61 -22.87 -8.47
N ASN A 32 -4.29 -23.93 -8.07
CA ASN A 32 -5.71 -24.10 -8.33
C ASN A 32 -6.45 -23.31 -7.27
N GLY A 33 -6.75 -22.04 -7.53
CA GLY A 33 -7.41 -21.06 -6.66
C GLY A 33 -8.65 -21.55 -5.92
N ASN A 34 -8.45 -22.40 -4.94
CA ASN A 34 -9.50 -22.95 -4.11
C ASN A 34 -9.05 -23.11 -2.63
N ASP A 35 -8.38 -22.09 -2.09
CA ASP A 35 -8.20 -21.99 -0.65
C ASP A 35 -9.50 -21.49 -0.01
N SER A 36 -10.51 -22.35 -0.01
CA SER A 36 -11.72 -22.11 0.77
C SER A 36 -11.45 -22.44 2.24
N TRP A 37 -11.18 -21.41 3.02
CA TRP A 37 -11.30 -21.49 4.47
C TRP A 37 -12.77 -21.74 4.83
N ASN A 38 -13.17 -22.99 5.01
CA ASN A 38 -14.45 -23.37 5.56
C ASN A 38 -14.44 -23.19 7.08
N GLY A 39 -14.40 -21.93 7.55
CA GLY A 39 -14.66 -21.59 8.94
C GLY A 39 -16.15 -21.71 9.21
N GLY A 40 -16.56 -22.68 10.02
CA GLY A 40 -17.92 -22.81 10.51
C GLY A 40 -18.38 -21.50 11.18
N GLY A 41 -19.33 -20.79 10.53
CA GLY A 41 -19.73 -19.46 10.92
C GLY A 41 -20.43 -19.40 12.26
N MET A 42 -19.99 -18.49 13.11
CA MET A 42 -20.80 -17.90 14.16
C MET A 42 -21.18 -16.48 13.77
N GLN A 43 -22.48 -16.22 13.71
CA GLN A 43 -22.99 -14.88 13.51
C GLN A 43 -22.84 -14.08 14.81
N THR A 44 -22.11 -12.99 14.76
CA THR A 44 -22.15 -11.96 15.80
C THR A 44 -23.27 -10.97 15.45
N ASN A 45 -24.26 -10.82 16.28
CA ASN A 45 -25.35 -9.87 16.08
C ASN A 45 -24.85 -8.46 16.40
N GLY A 46 -24.72 -7.62 15.40
CA GLY A 46 -24.52 -6.17 15.48
C GLY A 46 -23.17 -5.69 14.93
N ASN A 47 -23.19 -4.94 13.85
CA ASN A 47 -22.10 -4.20 13.16
C ASN A 47 -20.69 -4.83 13.20
N SER A 48 -20.58 -6.13 12.99
CA SER A 48 -19.30 -6.83 13.00
C SER A 48 -18.88 -7.19 11.59
N ALA A 49 -17.58 -7.06 11.32
CA ALA A 49 -16.96 -7.61 10.12
C ALA A 49 -17.32 -9.10 9.97
N THR A 50 -17.53 -9.55 8.74
CA THR A 50 -17.81 -10.97 8.43
C THR A 50 -16.59 -11.81 8.81
N ILE A 51 -16.77 -12.91 9.53
CA ILE A 51 -15.66 -13.82 9.91
C ILE A 51 -14.91 -14.26 8.65
N GLY A 52 -13.58 -14.15 8.68
CA GLY A 52 -12.71 -14.49 7.54
C GLY A 52 -12.61 -13.41 6.47
N GLU A 53 -13.10 -12.20 6.70
CA GLU A 53 -13.03 -11.10 5.72
C GLU A 53 -11.57 -10.78 5.33
N LEU A 54 -10.60 -10.88 6.27
CA LEU A 54 -9.18 -10.70 5.97
C LEU A 54 -8.68 -11.63 4.86
N THR A 55 -9.12 -12.88 4.83
CA THR A 55 -8.67 -13.87 3.85
C THR A 55 -9.49 -13.85 2.56
N THR A 56 -10.61 -13.16 2.53
CA THR A 56 -11.57 -13.16 1.42
C THR A 56 -11.79 -11.81 0.77
N PHE A 57 -11.35 -10.68 1.40
CA PHE A 57 -11.54 -9.38 0.77
C PHE A 57 -10.88 -9.33 -0.61
N ASP A 58 -11.51 -8.65 -1.54
CA ASP A 58 -10.95 -8.40 -2.88
C ASP A 58 -11.02 -6.92 -3.22
N VAL A 59 -10.22 -6.51 -4.20
CA VAL A 59 -10.11 -5.15 -4.68
C VAL A 59 -10.51 -5.13 -6.15
N ALA A 60 -11.49 -4.32 -6.46
CA ALA A 60 -11.95 -4.07 -7.82
C ALA A 60 -12.24 -2.58 -7.99
N ILE A 61 -12.08 -2.07 -9.22
CA ILE A 61 -12.49 -0.71 -9.54
C ILE A 61 -14.01 -0.66 -9.58
N ASP A 62 -14.57 0.17 -8.72
CA ASP A 62 -15.97 0.55 -8.73
C ASP A 62 -16.07 2.07 -8.93
N ARG A 63 -16.46 2.47 -10.15
CA ARG A 63 -16.58 3.87 -10.54
C ARG A 63 -17.85 4.55 -9.97
N THR A 64 -18.72 3.79 -9.33
CA THR A 64 -19.98 4.27 -8.73
C THR A 64 -19.84 4.51 -7.22
N THR A 65 -18.73 4.11 -6.62
CA THR A 65 -18.47 4.31 -5.18
C THR A 65 -18.50 5.79 -4.82
N ALA A 66 -19.15 6.10 -3.70
CA ALA A 66 -19.14 7.45 -3.13
C ALA A 66 -17.80 7.75 -2.41
N GLU A 67 -17.44 9.03 -2.38
CA GLU A 67 -16.30 9.48 -1.58
C GLU A 67 -16.57 9.21 -0.08
N PRO A 68 -15.59 8.70 0.70
CA PRO A 68 -15.74 8.56 2.13
C PRO A 68 -16.04 9.89 2.81
N THR A 69 -16.95 9.84 3.78
CA THR A 69 -17.41 11.04 4.49
C THR A 69 -16.43 11.58 5.53
N GLU A 70 -15.46 10.78 5.95
CA GLU A 70 -14.45 11.20 6.92
C GLU A 70 -13.52 12.24 6.31
N ALA A 71 -13.56 13.43 6.90
CA ALA A 71 -12.77 14.55 6.43
C ALA A 71 -11.40 14.55 7.13
N ALA A 72 -10.39 14.10 6.44
CA ALA A 72 -9.04 14.50 6.81
C ALA A 72 -8.82 16.00 6.52
N THR A 73 -7.95 16.62 7.27
CA THR A 73 -7.52 18.00 6.97
C THR A 73 -6.70 17.95 5.68
N ALA A 74 -7.16 18.64 4.65
CA ALA A 74 -6.42 18.75 3.41
C ALA A 74 -5.03 19.33 3.67
N TYR A 75 -4.02 18.71 3.08
CA TYR A 75 -2.68 19.23 3.07
C TYR A 75 -2.44 19.98 1.76
N LEU A 76 -2.20 21.26 1.86
CA LEU A 76 -1.81 22.10 0.72
C LEU A 76 -0.31 22.34 0.81
N PRO A 77 0.50 21.85 -0.16
CA PRO A 77 1.95 22.05 -0.17
C PRO A 77 2.34 23.54 -0.23
N ASP A 78 1.45 24.38 -0.74
CA ASP A 78 1.63 25.82 -0.92
C ASP A 78 0.29 26.51 -0.62
N GLU A 79 0.31 27.64 0.08
CA GLU A 79 -0.88 28.43 0.42
C GLU A 79 -1.67 28.84 -0.84
N GLU A 80 -1.00 29.02 -1.97
CA GLU A 80 -1.65 29.34 -3.25
C GLU A 80 -2.39 28.16 -3.90
N ASP A 81 -2.40 26.97 -3.32
CA ASP A 81 -3.05 25.77 -3.88
C ASP A 81 -4.54 25.69 -3.57
N ALA A 82 -5.05 26.47 -2.61
CA ALA A 82 -6.47 26.57 -2.32
C ALA A 82 -7.20 27.22 -3.50
N LEU A 83 -8.17 26.50 -4.09
CA LEU A 83 -8.94 27.04 -5.22
C LEU A 83 -9.73 28.27 -4.82
N GLU A 84 -10.28 28.29 -3.61
CA GLU A 84 -11.08 29.39 -3.03
C GLU A 84 -10.30 30.69 -2.86
N ASP A 85 -8.98 30.62 -2.75
CA ASP A 85 -8.09 31.79 -2.64
C ASP A 85 -7.60 32.27 -4.03
N ASN A 86 -8.09 31.64 -5.09
CA ASN A 86 -7.73 31.97 -6.46
C ASN A 86 -8.95 32.49 -7.25
N ASP A 87 -8.78 33.63 -7.86
CA ASP A 87 -9.80 34.31 -8.64
C ASP A 87 -9.50 34.15 -10.15
N PHE A 88 -10.27 33.31 -10.85
CA PHE A 88 -10.13 33.04 -12.27
C PHE A 88 -11.31 33.62 -13.05
N THR A 89 -11.39 34.95 -13.12
CA THR A 89 -12.51 35.71 -13.70
C THR A 89 -12.39 36.01 -15.18
N THR A 90 -11.20 35.81 -15.77
CA THR A 90 -10.97 36.04 -17.20
C THR A 90 -11.26 34.75 -17.97
N GLU A 91 -12.52 34.52 -18.32
CA GLU A 91 -12.91 33.32 -19.03
C GLU A 91 -12.58 33.38 -20.53
N VAL A 92 -12.08 32.27 -21.07
CA VAL A 92 -11.85 32.02 -22.49
C VAL A 92 -12.47 30.69 -22.86
N SER A 93 -13.53 30.71 -23.66
CA SER A 93 -14.24 29.49 -24.07
C SER A 93 -13.54 28.82 -25.24
N ILE A 94 -13.37 27.48 -25.17
CA ILE A 94 -12.83 26.63 -26.25
C ILE A 94 -13.82 25.50 -26.50
N ASP A 95 -14.46 25.50 -27.68
CA ASP A 95 -15.26 24.39 -28.18
C ASP A 95 -14.39 23.50 -29.07
N LEU A 96 -14.09 22.29 -28.59
CA LEU A 96 -13.24 21.34 -29.30
C LEU A 96 -13.93 20.71 -30.52
N SER A 97 -15.27 20.78 -30.60
CA SER A 97 -16.01 20.28 -31.75
C SER A 97 -15.95 21.24 -32.96
N ASN A 98 -15.75 22.52 -32.68
CA ASN A 98 -15.61 23.56 -33.70
C ASN A 98 -14.63 24.65 -33.22
N PRO A 99 -13.33 24.31 -33.10
CA PRO A 99 -12.36 25.24 -32.55
C PRO A 99 -12.11 26.43 -33.49
N VAL A 100 -12.10 27.64 -32.92
CA VAL A 100 -11.96 28.88 -33.66
C VAL A 100 -10.71 29.63 -33.16
N ALA A 101 -9.85 30.03 -34.09
CA ALA A 101 -8.74 30.91 -33.78
C ALA A 101 -9.26 32.31 -33.43
N LYS A 102 -8.79 32.86 -32.32
CA LYS A 102 -9.24 34.18 -31.80
C LYS A 102 -8.21 34.79 -30.87
N THR A 103 -8.37 36.10 -30.63
CA THR A 103 -7.78 36.75 -29.47
C THR A 103 -8.90 37.28 -28.61
N GLU A 104 -8.96 36.84 -27.37
CA GLU A 104 -10.02 37.16 -26.41
C GLU A 104 -9.41 37.42 -25.03
N ASN A 105 -9.73 38.57 -24.44
CA ASN A 105 -9.26 38.95 -23.10
C ASN A 105 -7.71 38.89 -22.95
N GLY A 106 -6.95 39.23 -24.00
CA GLY A 106 -5.50 39.17 -24.00
C GLY A 106 -4.92 37.76 -24.23
N VAL A 107 -5.76 36.75 -24.37
CA VAL A 107 -5.36 35.36 -24.66
C VAL A 107 -5.41 35.11 -26.17
N GLU A 108 -4.33 34.63 -26.73
CA GLU A 108 -4.25 34.19 -28.13
C GLU A 108 -4.63 32.71 -28.23
N VAL A 109 -5.62 32.37 -29.05
CA VAL A 109 -6.01 31.00 -29.39
C VAL A 109 -5.74 30.74 -30.85
N THR A 110 -4.85 29.79 -31.14
CA THR A 110 -4.54 29.33 -32.49
C THR A 110 -5.08 27.92 -32.72
N VAL A 111 -5.43 27.61 -33.96
CA VAL A 111 -5.99 26.31 -34.35
C VAL A 111 -5.26 25.81 -35.60
N SER A 112 -4.85 24.53 -35.54
CA SER A 112 -4.26 23.84 -36.68
C SER A 112 -4.83 22.43 -36.75
N GLY A 113 -5.73 22.18 -37.70
CA GLY A 113 -6.54 20.96 -37.69
C GLY A 113 -7.42 20.89 -36.44
N GLY A 114 -7.37 19.77 -35.71
CA GLY A 114 -8.04 19.60 -34.42
C GLY A 114 -7.21 20.07 -33.20
N HIS A 115 -6.01 20.61 -33.41
CA HIS A 115 -5.10 21.00 -32.35
C HIS A 115 -5.26 22.48 -31.99
N VAL A 116 -5.56 22.76 -30.74
CA VAL A 116 -5.75 24.11 -30.20
C VAL A 116 -4.57 24.46 -29.31
N THR A 117 -3.98 25.61 -29.53
CA THR A 117 -2.98 26.21 -28.63
C THR A 117 -3.53 27.52 -28.09
N ALA A 118 -3.63 27.65 -26.78
CA ALA A 118 -4.02 28.86 -26.10
C ALA A 118 -2.84 29.41 -25.27
N ASN A 119 -2.52 30.69 -25.50
CA ASN A 119 -1.40 31.38 -24.86
C ASN A 119 -1.91 32.64 -24.16
N HIS A 120 -1.83 32.63 -22.81
CA HIS A 120 -2.23 33.81 -22.01
C HIS A 120 -1.05 34.75 -21.70
N GLY A 121 0.15 34.45 -22.17
CA GLY A 121 1.32 35.33 -21.93
C GLY A 121 1.45 35.70 -20.45
N SER A 122 1.40 37.02 -20.18
CA SER A 122 1.44 37.57 -18.80
C SER A 122 0.05 37.85 -18.19
N GLU A 123 -1.05 37.51 -18.89
CA GLU A 123 -2.41 37.71 -18.38
C GLU A 123 -2.65 36.87 -17.13
N LYS A 124 -3.41 37.45 -16.19
CA LYS A 124 -3.73 36.86 -14.90
C LYS A 124 -5.18 36.46 -14.84
N LYS A 125 -5.52 35.60 -13.88
CA LYS A 125 -6.91 35.19 -13.57
C LYS A 125 -7.61 34.47 -14.74
N VAL A 126 -6.85 33.86 -15.63
CA VAL A 126 -7.39 33.19 -16.82
C VAL A 126 -8.00 31.84 -16.46
N CYS A 127 -9.23 31.63 -16.93
CA CYS A 127 -9.95 30.35 -16.90
C CYS A 127 -10.30 29.91 -18.32
N TYR A 128 -9.75 28.81 -18.77
CA TYR A 128 -10.15 28.19 -20.03
C TYR A 128 -11.35 27.30 -19.79
N VAL A 129 -12.51 27.66 -20.34
CA VAL A 129 -13.74 26.84 -20.27
C VAL A 129 -13.77 25.95 -21.50
N VAL A 130 -13.53 24.65 -21.31
CA VAL A 130 -13.29 23.68 -22.39
C VAL A 130 -14.47 22.71 -22.48
N SER A 131 -15.04 22.60 -23.68
CA SER A 131 -16.16 21.70 -23.98
C SER A 131 -16.03 21.09 -25.37
N GLY A 132 -16.93 20.16 -25.70
CA GLY A 132 -16.98 19.53 -27.01
C GLY A 132 -16.01 18.36 -27.18
N THR A 133 -15.98 17.81 -28.42
CA THR A 133 -15.29 16.55 -28.72
C THR A 133 -14.38 16.67 -29.93
N THR A 134 -13.15 16.16 -29.80
CA THR A 134 -12.25 15.93 -30.94
C THR A 134 -11.65 14.52 -30.88
N ALA A 135 -11.70 13.79 -32.00
CA ALA A 135 -11.10 12.46 -32.14
C ALA A 135 -9.66 12.49 -32.68
N ASN A 136 -9.21 13.64 -33.15
CA ASN A 136 -7.83 13.86 -33.64
C ASN A 136 -7.45 15.32 -33.36
N GLY A 137 -7.08 15.59 -32.11
CA GLY A 137 -6.71 16.94 -31.71
C GLY A 137 -6.16 16.99 -30.30
N SER A 138 -5.80 18.19 -29.88
CA SER A 138 -5.23 18.44 -28.54
C SER A 138 -5.56 19.84 -28.06
N LEU A 139 -5.41 20.04 -26.74
CA LEU A 139 -5.36 21.38 -26.16
C LEU A 139 -3.99 21.58 -25.50
N THR A 140 -3.26 22.59 -25.99
CA THR A 140 -1.99 23.03 -25.41
C THR A 140 -2.17 24.40 -24.76
N ILE A 141 -1.75 24.53 -23.50
CA ILE A 141 -1.78 25.80 -22.75
C ILE A 141 -0.36 26.30 -22.52
N LEU A 142 -0.12 27.57 -22.92
CA LEU A 142 1.09 28.32 -22.72
C LEU A 142 0.81 29.58 -21.87
N GLY A 143 1.80 30.07 -21.15
CA GLY A 143 1.71 31.32 -20.41
C GLY A 143 2.68 31.41 -19.24
N GLU A 144 2.69 32.58 -18.58
CA GLU A 144 3.65 32.92 -17.52
C GLU A 144 3.02 33.01 -16.13
N LYS A 145 1.71 32.87 -16.02
CA LYS A 145 0.94 33.00 -14.77
C LYS A 145 0.21 31.71 -14.45
N LYS A 146 -0.29 31.58 -13.21
CA LYS A 146 -1.22 30.52 -12.83
C LYS A 146 -2.56 30.70 -13.53
N TYR A 147 -3.25 29.60 -13.80
CA TYR A 147 -4.49 29.57 -14.59
C TYR A 147 -5.36 28.39 -14.21
N ALA A 148 -6.61 28.43 -14.66
CA ALA A 148 -7.52 27.30 -14.55
C ALA A 148 -7.90 26.75 -15.93
N VAL A 149 -8.14 25.44 -15.98
CA VAL A 149 -8.79 24.73 -17.09
C VAL A 149 -10.03 24.06 -16.56
N LYS A 150 -11.19 24.64 -16.88
CA LYS A 150 -12.50 24.15 -16.48
C LYS A 150 -13.03 23.21 -17.54
N LEU A 151 -13.03 21.92 -17.25
CA LEU A 151 -13.53 20.88 -18.16
C LEU A 151 -15.04 20.72 -17.98
N SER A 152 -15.79 21.02 -19.04
CA SER A 152 -17.26 21.09 -19.07
C SER A 152 -17.80 20.18 -20.17
N GLY A 153 -17.57 18.88 -20.08
CA GLY A 153 -17.94 17.90 -21.11
C GLY A 153 -16.92 17.86 -22.26
N ALA A 154 -15.65 18.00 -21.94
CA ALA A 154 -14.56 17.94 -22.91
C ALA A 154 -14.13 16.49 -23.19
N SER A 155 -14.02 16.11 -24.46
CA SER A 155 -13.49 14.81 -24.89
C SER A 155 -12.39 15.01 -25.93
N ILE A 156 -11.16 14.64 -25.59
CA ILE A 156 -9.99 14.84 -26.45
C ILE A 156 -9.30 13.50 -26.66
N THR A 157 -9.16 13.10 -27.92
CA THR A 157 -8.27 12.02 -28.32
C THR A 157 -7.19 12.59 -29.24
N ASN A 158 -5.93 12.38 -28.87
CA ASN A 158 -4.79 12.77 -29.70
C ASN A 158 -3.94 11.54 -30.04
N PRO A 159 -4.00 11.03 -31.28
CA PRO A 159 -3.23 9.85 -31.69
C PRO A 159 -1.71 10.04 -31.60
N ASP A 160 -1.21 11.26 -31.70
CA ASP A 160 0.19 11.57 -31.93
C ASP A 160 0.93 12.07 -30.69
N SER A 161 0.20 12.52 -29.63
CA SER A 161 0.84 13.08 -28.43
C SER A 161 -0.20 13.24 -27.29
N ALA A 162 0.13 14.06 -26.27
CA ALA A 162 -0.81 14.37 -25.19
C ALA A 162 -2.12 14.95 -25.70
N ALA A 163 -3.24 14.52 -25.12
CA ALA A 163 -4.56 15.12 -25.34
C ALA A 163 -4.63 16.54 -24.69
N LEU A 164 -4.16 16.65 -23.45
CA LEU A 164 -4.07 17.93 -22.74
C LEU A 164 -2.62 18.18 -22.32
N ASN A 165 -2.04 19.28 -22.83
CA ASN A 165 -0.62 19.60 -22.72
C ASN A 165 -0.44 20.96 -22.04
N LEU A 166 -0.12 20.99 -20.76
CA LEU A 166 -0.02 22.18 -19.93
C LEU A 166 1.44 22.59 -19.79
N LEU A 167 1.92 23.45 -20.70
CA LEU A 167 3.33 23.77 -20.87
C LEU A 167 3.80 25.05 -20.16
N SER A 168 2.92 25.79 -19.48
CA SER A 168 3.28 27.06 -18.85
C SER A 168 4.33 26.92 -17.74
N GLY A 169 4.48 25.74 -17.13
CA GLY A 169 5.38 25.54 -15.99
C GLY A 169 4.92 26.27 -14.72
N LYS A 170 3.67 26.71 -14.68
CA LYS A 170 3.03 27.37 -13.55
C LYS A 170 1.98 26.46 -12.94
N ARG A 171 1.32 26.92 -11.88
CA ARG A 171 0.21 26.23 -11.24
C ARG A 171 -0.99 26.18 -12.18
N ALA A 172 -1.45 24.96 -12.47
CA ALA A 172 -2.61 24.66 -13.30
C ALA A 172 -3.72 24.04 -12.44
N PHE A 173 -4.86 24.70 -12.36
CA PHE A 173 -6.05 24.19 -11.70
C PHE A 173 -6.94 23.51 -12.74
N ILE A 174 -7.12 22.19 -12.64
CA ILE A 174 -8.14 21.46 -13.40
C ILE A 174 -9.42 21.49 -12.58
N ILE A 175 -10.46 22.10 -13.13
CA ILE A 175 -11.77 22.20 -12.48
C ILE A 175 -12.75 21.33 -13.26
N LEU A 176 -13.21 20.25 -12.63
CA LEU A 176 -14.21 19.34 -13.21
C LEU A 176 -15.59 19.89 -12.91
N THR A 177 -16.29 20.36 -13.94
CA THR A 177 -17.63 20.93 -13.79
C THR A 177 -18.60 19.85 -13.29
N ASP A 178 -19.40 20.18 -12.30
CA ASP A 178 -20.40 19.30 -11.72
C ASP A 178 -21.33 18.68 -12.77
N GLY A 179 -21.62 17.39 -12.60
CA GLY A 179 -22.48 16.62 -13.50
C GLY A 179 -21.91 16.37 -14.90
N THR A 180 -20.66 16.79 -15.20
CA THR A 180 -20.05 16.55 -16.51
C THR A 180 -19.12 15.35 -16.51
N THR A 181 -19.01 14.71 -17.69
CA THR A 181 -18.05 13.65 -17.97
C THR A 181 -17.02 14.15 -18.97
N ASN A 182 -15.75 14.01 -18.64
CA ASN A 182 -14.63 14.46 -19.44
C ASN A 182 -13.73 13.27 -19.78
N THR A 183 -13.10 13.27 -20.96
CA THR A 183 -12.25 12.18 -21.43
C THR A 183 -10.98 12.74 -22.09
N LEU A 184 -9.83 12.20 -21.74
CA LEU A 184 -8.54 12.50 -22.35
C LEU A 184 -7.85 11.19 -22.73
N ALA A 185 -7.41 11.04 -23.97
CA ALA A 185 -6.69 9.86 -24.44
C ALA A 185 -5.58 10.24 -25.42
N ASP A 186 -4.43 9.60 -25.28
CA ASP A 186 -3.38 9.62 -26.33
C ASP A 186 -3.42 8.34 -27.18
N GLY A 187 -2.62 8.34 -28.25
CA GLY A 187 -2.39 7.16 -29.08
C GLY A 187 -1.10 6.44 -28.71
N THR A 188 -0.79 5.35 -29.41
CA THR A 188 0.36 4.48 -29.10
C THR A 188 1.70 5.02 -29.60
N GLY A 189 1.74 6.06 -30.43
CA GLY A 189 2.94 6.67 -31.01
C GLY A 189 3.35 8.00 -30.36
N GLY A 190 2.71 8.40 -29.28
CA GLY A 190 2.89 9.70 -28.66
C GLY A 190 4.29 9.92 -28.08
N SER A 191 4.82 11.14 -28.27
CA SER A 191 6.14 11.54 -27.78
C SER A 191 6.10 12.21 -26.40
N GLN A 192 4.91 12.56 -25.89
CA GLN A 192 4.77 13.25 -24.61
C GLN A 192 4.78 12.24 -23.43
N LYS A 193 5.07 12.74 -22.26
CA LYS A 193 5.21 11.92 -21.03
C LYS A 193 3.88 11.44 -20.43
N GLY A 194 2.73 11.88 -20.94
CA GLY A 194 1.41 11.47 -20.47
C GLY A 194 0.30 11.98 -21.38
N ALA A 195 -0.86 11.29 -21.36
CA ALA A 195 -2.05 11.74 -22.07
C ALA A 195 -2.56 13.10 -21.53
N LEU A 196 -2.43 13.32 -20.22
CA LEU A 196 -2.43 14.62 -19.57
C LEU A 196 -1.03 14.90 -19.07
N TYR A 197 -0.36 15.87 -19.68
CA TYR A 197 0.96 16.33 -19.26
C TYR A 197 0.91 17.73 -18.68
N CYS A 198 1.55 17.94 -17.53
CA CYS A 198 1.76 19.26 -16.93
C CYS A 198 3.24 19.51 -16.63
N LYS A 199 3.75 20.63 -17.10
CA LYS A 199 5.13 21.05 -16.83
C LYS A 199 5.31 21.63 -15.42
N GLY A 200 4.24 22.09 -14.77
CA GLY A 200 4.24 22.70 -13.45
C GLY A 200 3.30 21.95 -12.50
N LYS A 201 2.87 22.62 -11.46
CA LYS A 201 1.97 22.10 -10.43
C LYS A 201 0.59 21.82 -11.01
N LEU A 202 0.02 20.65 -10.70
CA LEU A 202 -1.25 20.18 -11.24
C LEU A 202 -2.23 19.90 -10.11
N LEU A 203 -3.33 20.65 -10.04
CA LEU A 203 -4.32 20.57 -8.97
C LEU A 203 -5.69 20.22 -9.52
N PHE A 204 -6.26 19.11 -9.08
CA PHE A 204 -7.60 18.68 -9.45
C PHE A 204 -8.63 19.13 -8.43
N ASN A 205 -9.71 19.76 -8.93
CA ASN A 205 -10.81 20.32 -8.15
C ASN A 205 -12.16 20.08 -8.86
N GLY A 206 -13.24 20.32 -8.16
CA GLY A 206 -14.60 20.19 -8.69
C GLY A 206 -15.17 18.79 -8.51
N SER A 207 -16.44 18.58 -8.92
CA SER A 207 -17.22 17.36 -8.64
C SER A 207 -17.61 16.58 -9.90
N GLY A 208 -17.12 16.99 -11.06
CA GLY A 208 -17.29 16.23 -12.31
C GLY A 208 -16.43 14.98 -12.38
N THR A 209 -16.58 14.23 -13.46
CA THR A 209 -15.78 13.03 -13.74
C THR A 209 -14.74 13.28 -14.83
N LEU A 210 -13.57 12.63 -14.68
CA LEU A 210 -12.51 12.65 -15.68
C LEU A 210 -12.00 11.22 -15.92
N SER A 211 -11.98 10.79 -17.18
CA SER A 211 -11.31 9.56 -17.61
C SER A 211 -10.06 9.90 -18.40
N VAL A 212 -8.91 9.35 -18.02
CA VAL A 212 -7.64 9.55 -18.72
C VAL A 212 -7.09 8.19 -19.17
N THR A 213 -6.74 8.06 -20.45
CA THR A 213 -6.15 6.84 -21.01
C THR A 213 -4.77 7.16 -21.59
N GLY A 214 -3.73 6.57 -21.00
CA GLY A 214 -2.34 6.64 -21.49
C GLY A 214 -1.99 5.36 -22.26
N ASN A 215 -1.75 5.51 -23.58
CA ASN A 215 -1.40 4.40 -24.46
C ASN A 215 0.06 4.47 -24.94
N SER A 216 0.72 5.62 -24.84
CA SER A 216 2.13 5.78 -25.24
C SER A 216 3.09 5.90 -24.06
N ASN A 217 2.64 6.44 -22.94
CA ASN A 217 3.43 6.65 -21.74
C ASN A 217 2.49 6.64 -20.50
N ASN A 218 2.65 7.60 -19.56
CA ASN A 218 1.80 7.67 -18.38
C ASN A 218 0.38 8.14 -18.74
N GLY A 219 -0.60 7.81 -17.90
CA GLY A 219 -1.92 8.43 -18.01
C GLY A 219 -1.84 9.93 -17.68
N ILE A 220 -1.43 10.26 -16.46
CA ILE A 220 -1.20 11.63 -15.99
C ILE A 220 0.26 11.79 -15.59
N HIS A 221 0.90 12.87 -16.05
CA HIS A 221 2.27 13.21 -15.66
C HIS A 221 2.41 14.70 -15.31
N SER A 222 2.94 14.99 -14.13
CA SER A 222 3.42 16.33 -13.76
C SER A 222 4.92 16.32 -13.54
N ALA A 223 5.62 17.33 -14.10
CA ALA A 223 7.04 17.55 -13.85
C ALA A 223 7.31 18.27 -12.51
N ASP A 224 6.28 18.59 -11.77
CA ASP A 224 6.26 19.15 -10.41
C ASP A 224 5.36 18.23 -9.56
N TYR A 225 4.54 18.73 -8.66
CA TYR A 225 3.63 17.91 -7.88
C TYR A 225 2.20 17.84 -8.45
N ILE A 226 1.44 16.87 -7.93
CA ILE A 226 0.01 16.70 -8.20
C ILE A 226 -0.76 16.73 -6.89
N ALA A 227 -1.89 17.46 -6.85
CA ALA A 227 -2.84 17.41 -5.75
C ALA A 227 -4.24 17.01 -6.26
N PHE A 228 -4.84 16.01 -5.61
CA PHE A 228 -6.22 15.59 -5.80
C PHE A 228 -7.05 16.08 -4.62
N ASN A 229 -7.94 17.02 -4.85
CA ASN A 229 -8.78 17.61 -3.81
C ASN A 229 -10.16 16.93 -3.76
N LYS A 230 -11.00 17.32 -2.79
CA LYS A 230 -12.32 16.70 -2.57
C LYS A 230 -13.26 16.87 -3.76
N GLY A 231 -14.18 15.93 -3.88
CA GLY A 231 -15.31 15.96 -4.82
C GLY A 231 -15.04 15.40 -6.19
N ASN A 232 -13.79 15.37 -6.67
CA ASN A 232 -13.48 14.86 -8.01
C ASN A 232 -13.62 13.33 -8.09
N ASN A 233 -13.98 12.83 -9.30
CA ASN A 233 -14.00 11.41 -9.61
C ASN A 233 -13.13 11.18 -10.86
N ILE A 234 -11.95 10.63 -10.65
CA ILE A 234 -10.94 10.48 -11.67
C ILE A 234 -10.64 8.99 -11.89
N TYR A 235 -10.72 8.57 -13.15
CA TYR A 235 -10.29 7.24 -13.59
C TYR A 235 -9.10 7.39 -14.53
N VAL A 236 -8.02 6.68 -14.22
CA VAL A 236 -6.81 6.66 -15.04
C VAL A 236 -6.52 5.22 -15.47
N LYS A 237 -6.37 5.01 -16.77
CA LYS A 237 -5.91 3.75 -17.34
C LYS A 237 -4.59 3.97 -18.07
N SER A 238 -3.59 3.11 -17.85
CA SER A 238 -2.35 3.13 -18.61
C SER A 238 -1.97 1.72 -19.07
N THR A 239 -1.62 1.62 -20.36
CA THR A 239 -1.22 0.36 -20.99
C THR A 239 0.27 0.35 -21.35
N ALA A 240 0.95 1.49 -21.29
CA ALA A 240 2.34 1.64 -21.73
C ALA A 240 3.33 1.90 -20.59
N ASN A 241 2.91 2.62 -19.54
CA ASN A 241 3.77 2.98 -18.40
C ASN A 241 2.89 3.23 -17.16
N HIS A 242 3.30 4.15 -16.27
CA HIS A 242 2.59 4.43 -15.02
C HIS A 242 1.20 5.03 -15.24
N GLY A 243 0.29 4.78 -14.31
CA GLY A 243 -1.01 5.46 -14.31
C GLY A 243 -0.83 6.96 -14.06
N ILE A 244 -0.27 7.30 -12.91
CA ILE A 244 -0.01 8.68 -12.47
C ILE A 244 1.46 8.80 -12.10
N LYS A 245 2.13 9.83 -12.61
CA LYS A 245 3.52 10.16 -12.25
C LYS A 245 3.67 11.62 -11.89
N ALA A 246 4.39 11.89 -10.77
CA ALA A 246 4.83 13.22 -10.40
C ALA A 246 6.30 13.20 -9.97
N ASN A 247 7.02 14.31 -10.17
CA ASN A 247 8.42 14.38 -9.75
C ASN A 247 8.56 14.85 -8.30
N ASP A 248 7.79 15.86 -7.86
CA ASP A 248 8.08 16.56 -6.60
C ASP A 248 7.11 16.23 -5.46
N GLY A 249 5.98 15.59 -5.75
CA GLY A 249 5.02 15.16 -4.73
C GLY A 249 3.67 14.71 -5.30
N ILE A 250 2.96 13.86 -4.55
CA ILE A 250 1.56 13.52 -4.80
C ILE A 250 0.78 13.66 -3.50
N TYR A 251 -0.28 14.47 -3.55
CA TYR A 251 -1.14 14.79 -2.40
C TYR A 251 -2.57 14.37 -2.70
N ILE A 252 -3.09 13.40 -1.96
CA ILE A 252 -4.46 12.90 -2.11
C ILE A 252 -5.26 13.38 -0.91
N ASN A 253 -5.96 14.49 -1.09
CA ASN A 253 -6.72 15.17 -0.03
C ASN A 253 -8.19 14.76 -0.01
N GLY A 254 -8.68 14.08 -1.05
CA GLY A 254 -10.07 13.66 -1.18
C GLY A 254 -10.40 13.16 -2.57
N GLY A 255 -11.70 13.02 -2.84
CA GLY A 255 -12.22 12.54 -4.10
C GLY A 255 -12.15 11.02 -4.26
N ILE A 256 -12.44 10.57 -5.47
CA ILE A 256 -12.38 9.17 -5.88
C ILE A 256 -11.34 9.06 -6.99
N LEU A 257 -10.29 8.29 -6.73
CA LEU A 257 -9.19 8.05 -7.65
C LEU A 257 -9.11 6.56 -7.98
N ASN A 258 -9.41 6.21 -9.21
CA ASN A 258 -9.30 4.84 -9.72
C ASN A 258 -8.16 4.76 -10.74
N VAL A 259 -7.23 3.84 -10.56
CA VAL A 259 -6.06 3.69 -11.42
C VAL A 259 -5.91 2.24 -11.86
N GLU A 260 -5.82 2.00 -13.17
CA GLU A 260 -5.61 0.69 -13.77
C GLU A 260 -4.34 0.71 -14.64
N VAL A 261 -3.40 -0.20 -14.38
CA VAL A 261 -2.14 -0.29 -15.13
C VAL A 261 -1.86 -1.73 -15.53
N THR A 262 -1.56 -1.94 -16.81
CA THR A 262 -1.30 -3.27 -17.37
C THR A 262 0.14 -3.46 -17.87
N ALA A 263 0.92 -2.40 -17.96
CA ALA A 263 2.29 -2.46 -18.43
C ALA A 263 3.23 -3.16 -17.43
N ALA A 264 4.20 -3.91 -17.96
CA ALA A 264 5.20 -4.61 -17.15
C ALA A 264 6.02 -3.62 -16.29
N ALA A 265 6.31 -3.99 -15.06
CA ALA A 265 7.05 -3.22 -14.05
C ALA A 265 6.53 -1.79 -13.80
N ALA A 266 5.38 -1.42 -14.36
CA ALA A 266 4.79 -0.10 -14.20
C ALA A 266 4.11 0.07 -12.84
N LYS A 267 3.85 1.33 -12.46
CA LYS A 267 3.28 1.68 -11.16
C LYS A 267 1.90 2.33 -11.37
N GLY A 268 0.96 2.03 -10.49
CA GLY A 268 -0.31 2.73 -10.48
C GLY A 268 -0.09 4.22 -10.21
N ILE A 269 0.49 4.52 -9.06
CA ILE A 269 0.87 5.87 -8.64
C ILE A 269 2.37 5.88 -8.36
N ASN A 270 3.12 6.72 -9.06
CA ASN A 270 4.57 6.83 -8.98
C ASN A 270 5.00 8.28 -8.66
N CYS A 271 5.80 8.45 -7.61
CA CYS A 271 6.37 9.75 -7.25
C CYS A 271 7.86 9.65 -6.99
N GLU A 272 8.65 10.53 -7.61
CA GLU A 272 10.10 10.64 -7.36
C GLU A 272 10.41 11.29 -6.00
N SER A 273 9.38 11.67 -5.23
CA SER A 273 9.48 12.28 -3.90
C SER A 273 8.44 11.65 -2.96
N ASN A 274 7.69 12.48 -2.22
CA ASN A 274 6.75 12.04 -1.21
C ASN A 274 5.34 11.83 -1.77
N ILE A 275 4.63 10.85 -1.19
CA ILE A 275 3.19 10.68 -1.35
C ILE A 275 2.51 10.86 0.00
N ILE A 276 1.51 11.75 0.06
CA ILE A 276 0.72 12.00 1.28
C ILE A 276 -0.75 11.76 0.96
N VAL A 277 -1.38 10.87 1.73
CA VAL A 277 -2.80 10.53 1.62
C VAL A 277 -3.52 11.03 2.87
N ASN A 278 -4.40 12.00 2.70
CA ASN A 278 -5.15 12.62 3.79
C ASN A 278 -6.62 12.25 3.77
N GLY A 279 -7.16 11.80 2.63
CA GLY A 279 -8.59 11.51 2.49
C GLY A 279 -8.94 10.87 1.16
N GLY A 280 -10.25 10.78 0.89
CA GLY A 280 -10.80 10.19 -0.32
C GLY A 280 -10.68 8.67 -0.40
N ARG A 281 -11.04 8.12 -1.54
CA ARG A 281 -10.85 6.70 -1.85
C ARG A 281 -9.97 6.55 -3.09
N THR A 282 -8.86 5.84 -2.92
CA THR A 282 -7.96 5.51 -4.01
C THR A 282 -7.97 4.00 -4.24
N THR A 283 -8.33 3.56 -5.44
CA THR A 283 -8.29 2.17 -5.87
C THR A 283 -7.28 2.00 -6.98
N VAL A 284 -6.33 1.08 -6.81
CA VAL A 284 -5.28 0.82 -7.80
C VAL A 284 -5.22 -0.66 -8.16
N LEU A 285 -5.33 -0.95 -9.45
CA LEU A 285 -5.11 -2.28 -10.00
C LEU A 285 -3.87 -2.26 -10.89
N THR A 286 -2.91 -3.14 -10.61
CA THR A 286 -1.74 -3.37 -11.47
C THR A 286 -1.68 -4.86 -11.84
N THR A 287 -1.61 -5.15 -13.14
CA THR A 287 -1.61 -6.52 -13.66
C THR A 287 -0.34 -6.87 -14.44
N GLY A 288 0.51 -5.86 -14.71
CA GLY A 288 1.76 -6.07 -15.43
C GLY A 288 2.75 -6.92 -14.63
N ASP A 289 3.38 -7.87 -15.31
CA ASP A 289 4.44 -8.69 -14.75
C ASP A 289 5.70 -7.88 -14.44
N GLY A 290 6.65 -8.51 -13.74
CA GLY A 290 7.98 -7.97 -13.58
C GLY A 290 8.71 -7.84 -14.93
N MET A 291 9.75 -7.03 -14.93
CA MET A 291 10.64 -6.82 -16.08
C MET A 291 12.07 -6.68 -15.58
N TYR A 292 13.02 -7.19 -16.37
CA TYR A 292 14.43 -6.91 -16.11
C TYR A 292 14.81 -5.55 -16.68
N ASP A 293 15.25 -4.66 -15.80
CA ASP A 293 15.77 -3.36 -16.17
C ASP A 293 17.25 -3.48 -16.55
N THR A 294 17.58 -3.23 -17.81
CA THR A 294 18.95 -3.38 -18.31
C THR A 294 19.87 -2.24 -17.87
N ASP A 295 19.32 -1.08 -17.56
CA ASP A 295 20.08 0.09 -17.14
C ASP A 295 20.51 -0.03 -15.68
N ASP A 296 19.58 -0.43 -14.81
CA ASP A 296 19.84 -0.67 -13.38
C ASP A 296 20.35 -2.10 -13.11
N ARG A 297 20.21 -3.00 -14.08
CA ARG A 297 20.58 -4.42 -13.99
C ARG A 297 19.88 -5.17 -12.88
N GLU A 298 18.58 -4.91 -12.71
CA GLU A 298 17.77 -5.54 -11.68
C GLU A 298 16.39 -5.97 -12.19
N ALA A 299 15.82 -6.97 -11.52
CA ALA A 299 14.46 -7.42 -11.73
C ALA A 299 13.49 -6.48 -11.02
N LYS A 300 12.67 -5.76 -11.76
CA LYS A 300 11.67 -4.82 -11.24
C LYS A 300 10.26 -5.39 -11.36
N GLY A 301 9.47 -5.28 -10.30
CA GLY A 301 8.04 -5.60 -10.31
C GLY A 301 7.16 -4.36 -10.51
N ALA A 302 5.94 -4.58 -10.95
CA ALA A 302 4.90 -3.58 -10.88
C ALA A 302 4.58 -3.19 -9.42
N ALA A 303 4.03 -2.01 -9.19
CA ALA A 303 3.57 -1.62 -7.85
C ALA A 303 2.27 -0.81 -7.92
N GLY A 304 1.39 -1.00 -6.92
CA GLY A 304 0.23 -0.12 -6.77
C GLY A 304 0.67 1.32 -6.51
N ILE A 305 1.46 1.52 -5.46
CA ILE A 305 2.06 2.81 -5.10
C ILE A 305 3.57 2.67 -5.02
N LYS A 306 4.30 3.62 -5.61
CA LYS A 306 5.76 3.77 -5.49
C LYS A 306 6.09 5.21 -5.11
N ALA A 307 6.85 5.37 -4.02
CA ALA A 307 7.44 6.64 -3.60
C ALA A 307 8.95 6.48 -3.43
N ASP A 308 9.74 7.35 -4.06
CA ASP A 308 11.21 7.29 -3.95
C ASP A 308 11.70 7.92 -2.64
N SER A 309 10.86 8.72 -1.98
CA SER A 309 11.13 9.21 -0.61
C SER A 309 10.17 8.55 0.38
N ALA A 310 9.11 9.21 0.82
CA ALA A 310 8.24 8.70 1.85
C ALA A 310 6.78 8.58 1.41
N LEU A 311 6.09 7.59 1.99
CA LEU A 311 4.63 7.50 1.98
C LEU A 311 4.11 7.85 3.38
N THR A 312 3.14 8.76 3.46
CA THR A 312 2.41 9.05 4.70
C THR A 312 0.92 8.91 4.46
N VAL A 313 0.25 8.05 5.22
CA VAL A 313 -1.20 7.89 5.21
C VAL A 313 -1.76 8.44 6.51
N ASN A 314 -2.47 9.56 6.43
CA ASN A 314 -3.12 10.23 7.56
C ASN A 314 -4.61 9.92 7.63
N GLY A 315 -5.23 9.53 6.50
CA GLY A 315 -6.66 9.27 6.40
C GLY A 315 -7.04 8.70 5.04
N GLY A 316 -8.35 8.59 4.78
CA GLY A 316 -8.88 8.03 3.54
C GLY A 316 -8.78 6.52 3.43
N GLU A 317 -9.05 6.01 2.25
CA GLU A 317 -9.05 4.58 1.94
C GLU A 317 -8.15 4.28 0.74
N LEU A 318 -7.21 3.38 0.93
CA LEU A 318 -6.36 2.82 -0.13
C LEU A 318 -6.73 1.36 -0.38
N TRP A 319 -7.13 1.04 -1.61
CA TRP A 319 -7.48 -0.30 -2.07
C TRP A 319 -6.53 -0.70 -3.20
N LEU A 320 -5.54 -1.55 -2.92
CA LEU A 320 -4.46 -1.86 -3.83
C LEU A 320 -4.46 -3.35 -4.16
N LYS A 321 -4.40 -3.69 -5.46
CA LYS A 321 -4.26 -5.07 -5.92
C LYS A 321 -3.20 -5.16 -7.01
N ASN A 322 -2.24 -6.04 -6.79
CA ASN A 322 -1.25 -6.41 -7.78
C ASN A 322 -1.38 -7.90 -8.09
N THR A 323 -1.45 -8.26 -9.38
CA THR A 323 -1.54 -9.65 -9.83
C THR A 323 -0.34 -10.10 -10.67
N GLY A 324 0.53 -9.17 -11.05
CA GLY A 324 1.74 -9.48 -11.83
C GLY A 324 2.85 -10.09 -10.98
N SER A 325 3.70 -10.90 -11.61
CA SER A 325 4.87 -11.51 -10.97
C SER A 325 5.86 -10.45 -10.46
N GLY A 326 6.48 -10.69 -9.32
CA GLY A 326 7.40 -9.77 -8.65
C GLY A 326 6.77 -8.48 -8.13
N GLY A 327 5.42 -8.40 -8.16
CA GLY A 327 4.69 -7.18 -7.86
C GLY A 327 4.64 -6.80 -6.40
N LYS A 328 4.36 -5.53 -6.14
CA LYS A 328 4.18 -4.98 -4.79
C LYS A 328 2.88 -4.18 -4.70
N GLY A 329 2.20 -4.25 -3.55
CA GLY A 329 1.10 -3.32 -3.31
C GLY A 329 1.62 -1.90 -3.09
N ILE A 330 2.51 -1.73 -2.12
CA ILE A 330 3.21 -0.49 -1.80
C ILE A 330 4.71 -0.75 -1.82
N ASN A 331 5.47 0.14 -2.47
CA ASN A 331 6.94 0.12 -2.50
C ASN A 331 7.50 1.52 -2.22
N VAL A 332 8.24 1.67 -1.13
CA VAL A 332 8.78 2.96 -0.69
C VAL A 332 10.28 2.83 -0.48
N ASP A 333 11.08 3.76 -1.03
CA ASP A 333 12.54 3.67 -0.91
C ASP A 333 13.07 4.23 0.42
N MET A 334 12.27 5.05 1.12
CA MET A 334 12.64 5.54 2.44
C MET A 334 11.60 5.10 3.47
N GLU A 335 10.76 5.97 3.98
CA GLU A 335 9.91 5.68 5.12
C GLU A 335 8.43 5.55 4.75
N ALA A 336 7.74 4.58 5.37
CA ALA A 336 6.29 4.47 5.29
C ALA A 336 5.67 4.74 6.67
N ARG A 337 4.76 5.73 6.74
CA ARG A 337 4.06 6.15 7.95
C ARG A 337 2.57 6.00 7.78
N PHE A 338 1.96 5.26 8.71
CA PHE A 338 0.52 5.04 8.76
C PHE A 338 -0.01 5.62 10.07
N ASN A 339 -0.62 6.80 9.97
CA ASN A 339 -1.14 7.55 11.12
C ASN A 339 -2.66 7.38 11.26
N GLY A 340 -3.36 7.00 10.19
CA GLY A 340 -4.81 6.86 10.14
C GLY A 340 -5.28 6.26 8.82
N GLY A 341 -6.58 6.31 8.57
CA GLY A 341 -7.22 5.77 7.37
C GLY A 341 -7.28 4.26 7.32
N SER A 342 -7.60 3.72 6.14
CA SER A 342 -7.70 2.28 5.89
C SER A 342 -6.91 1.89 4.66
N VAL A 343 -6.03 0.90 4.79
CA VAL A 343 -5.16 0.40 3.73
C VAL A 343 -5.42 -1.08 3.52
N TYR A 344 -5.87 -1.45 2.33
CA TYR A 344 -6.18 -2.82 1.92
C TYR A 344 -5.28 -3.19 0.75
N VAL A 345 -4.44 -4.20 0.94
CA VAL A 345 -3.43 -4.61 -0.05
C VAL A 345 -3.58 -6.08 -0.38
N ILE A 346 -3.65 -6.38 -1.67
CA ILE A 346 -3.62 -7.75 -2.20
C ILE A 346 -2.48 -7.87 -3.20
N THR A 347 -1.59 -8.85 -3.00
CA THR A 347 -0.54 -9.21 -3.95
C THR A 347 -0.63 -10.71 -4.25
N LYS A 348 -0.89 -11.06 -5.53
CA LYS A 348 -1.16 -12.44 -5.95
C LYS A 348 -0.06 -13.08 -6.80
N GLY A 349 0.69 -12.28 -7.58
CA GLY A 349 1.74 -12.79 -8.44
C GLY A 349 2.89 -13.39 -7.64
N GLY A 350 3.51 -14.46 -8.14
CA GLY A 350 4.71 -15.06 -7.56
C GLY A 350 5.97 -14.23 -7.86
N GLN A 351 7.14 -14.82 -7.63
CA GLN A 351 8.42 -14.18 -7.94
C GLN A 351 8.59 -13.95 -9.45
N TYR A 352 9.20 -12.83 -9.83
CA TYR A 352 9.74 -12.61 -11.17
C TYR A 352 11.25 -12.82 -11.12
N LYS A 353 11.77 -13.76 -11.92
CA LYS A 353 13.21 -14.08 -12.00
C LYS A 353 13.74 -13.80 -13.39
N SER A 354 14.85 -13.08 -13.49
CA SER A 354 15.56 -12.81 -14.74
C SER A 354 17.01 -12.45 -14.48
N ASN A 355 17.95 -12.96 -15.30
CA ASN A 355 19.37 -12.62 -15.25
C ASN A 355 20.02 -12.80 -13.87
N ASN A 356 19.67 -13.90 -13.15
CA ASN A 356 20.12 -14.19 -11.78
C ASN A 356 19.70 -13.14 -10.74
N ASP A 357 18.70 -12.35 -11.03
CA ASP A 357 18.08 -11.44 -10.08
C ASP A 357 16.58 -11.72 -9.92
N THR A 358 16.02 -11.37 -8.77
CA THR A 358 14.66 -11.73 -8.38
C THR A 358 13.94 -10.53 -7.78
N SER A 359 12.76 -10.26 -8.30
CA SER A 359 11.77 -9.42 -7.65
C SER A 359 10.74 -10.31 -6.97
N SER A 360 10.70 -10.32 -5.64
CA SER A 360 9.70 -11.06 -4.86
C SER A 360 8.44 -10.24 -4.63
N PRO A 361 7.26 -10.87 -4.59
CA PRO A 361 6.03 -10.17 -4.28
C PRO A 361 6.03 -9.70 -2.82
N LYS A 362 5.50 -8.50 -2.58
CA LYS A 362 5.34 -7.93 -1.25
C LYS A 362 4.01 -7.19 -1.16
N GLY A 363 3.35 -7.30 -0.02
CA GLY A 363 2.19 -6.44 0.22
C GLY A 363 2.61 -4.98 0.40
N ILE A 364 3.38 -4.70 1.45
CA ILE A 364 3.96 -3.40 1.74
C ILE A 364 5.47 -3.58 1.92
N LYS A 365 6.27 -2.81 1.18
CA LYS A 365 7.72 -2.79 1.30
C LYS A 365 8.23 -1.37 1.52
N ALA A 366 9.13 -1.20 2.49
CA ALA A 366 9.91 0.01 2.66
C ALA A 366 11.41 -0.31 2.80
N ASP A 367 12.27 0.47 2.14
CA ASP A 367 13.72 0.33 2.32
C ASP A 367 14.23 1.11 3.56
N GLY A 368 13.43 2.04 4.09
CA GLY A 368 13.58 2.71 5.39
C GLY A 368 12.61 2.15 6.42
N ASN A 369 12.31 2.93 7.44
CA ASN A 369 11.44 2.51 8.54
C ASN A 369 9.97 2.40 8.13
N ILE A 370 9.25 1.47 8.78
CA ILE A 370 7.79 1.45 8.78
C ILE A 370 7.28 1.82 10.18
N THR A 371 6.38 2.80 10.26
CA THR A 371 5.74 3.22 11.51
C THR A 371 4.23 3.16 11.35
N VAL A 372 3.56 2.50 12.30
CA VAL A 372 2.10 2.46 12.39
C VAL A 372 1.69 3.05 13.73
N SER A 373 1.04 4.20 13.72
CA SER A 373 0.51 4.85 14.93
C SER A 373 -1.02 4.82 15.01
N GLY A 374 -1.70 4.50 13.89
CA GLY A 374 -3.16 4.45 13.82
C GLY A 374 -3.66 3.85 12.51
N GLY A 375 -4.98 3.90 12.33
CA GLY A 375 -5.66 3.38 11.14
C GLY A 375 -5.79 1.85 11.10
N ARG A 376 -6.20 1.35 9.94
CA ARG A 376 -6.36 -0.08 9.66
C ARG A 376 -5.48 -0.45 8.46
N ILE A 377 -4.69 -1.51 8.60
CA ILE A 377 -3.84 -2.04 7.54
C ILE A 377 -4.13 -3.53 7.40
N TRP A 378 -4.73 -3.93 6.29
CA TRP A 378 -4.93 -5.33 5.94
C TRP A 378 -4.11 -5.68 4.71
N VAL A 379 -3.29 -6.71 4.84
CA VAL A 379 -2.41 -7.19 3.77
C VAL A 379 -2.67 -8.67 3.52
N ARG A 380 -2.82 -9.02 2.25
CA ARG A 380 -2.87 -10.41 1.80
C ARG A 380 -1.91 -10.62 0.65
N THR A 381 -0.88 -11.43 0.87
CA THR A 381 0.12 -11.77 -0.13
C THR A 381 0.12 -13.29 -0.33
N SER A 382 -0.39 -13.76 -1.46
CA SER A 382 -0.58 -15.20 -1.73
C SER A 382 0.40 -15.76 -2.78
N GLY A 383 1.20 -14.91 -3.42
CA GLY A 383 2.19 -15.36 -4.39
C GLY A 383 3.38 -16.06 -3.72
N TYR A 384 3.97 -17.04 -4.40
CA TYR A 384 5.13 -17.81 -3.93
C TYR A 384 6.27 -16.88 -3.44
N ASN A 385 6.82 -17.15 -2.26
CA ASN A 385 7.80 -16.35 -1.53
C ASN A 385 7.37 -14.89 -1.33
N GLY A 386 6.07 -14.68 -1.14
CA GLY A 386 5.50 -13.36 -0.92
C GLY A 386 5.37 -13.03 0.55
N GLU A 387 6.08 -12.00 1.02
CA GLU A 387 5.93 -11.46 2.37
C GLU A 387 4.79 -10.43 2.42
N GLY A 388 4.20 -10.31 3.59
CA GLY A 388 3.11 -9.36 3.78
C GLY A 388 3.62 -7.93 3.91
N ILE A 389 4.27 -7.61 5.01
CA ILE A 389 4.86 -6.31 5.33
C ILE A 389 6.35 -6.49 5.55
N GLU A 390 7.19 -5.83 4.76
CA GLU A 390 8.65 -5.89 4.89
C GLU A 390 9.25 -4.50 5.04
N THR A 391 10.18 -4.36 5.99
CA THR A 391 11.09 -3.21 6.01
C THR A 391 12.55 -3.64 6.09
N LYS A 392 13.42 -2.94 5.36
CA LYS A 392 14.88 -3.16 5.47
C LYS A 392 15.50 -2.48 6.69
N LYS A 393 14.71 -1.73 7.47
CA LYS A 393 15.13 -1.03 8.70
C LYS A 393 14.21 -1.41 9.86
N GLU A 394 13.80 -0.46 10.66
CA GLU A 394 13.00 -0.70 11.84
C GLU A 394 11.50 -0.68 11.54
N LEU A 395 10.76 -1.58 12.19
CA LEU A 395 9.31 -1.58 12.22
C LEU A 395 8.82 -1.20 13.61
N SER A 396 7.92 -0.21 13.69
CA SER A 396 7.32 0.25 14.94
C SER A 396 5.79 0.30 14.83
N ILE A 397 5.09 -0.44 15.69
CA ILE A 397 3.63 -0.39 15.80
C ILE A 397 3.28 0.12 17.19
N THR A 398 2.67 1.30 17.26
CA THR A 398 2.27 1.97 18.50
C THR A 398 0.76 2.07 18.67
N GLY A 399 -0.01 1.79 17.60
CA GLY A 399 -1.47 1.87 17.58
C GLY A 399 -2.04 1.30 16.29
N GLY A 400 -3.37 1.44 16.13
CA GLY A 400 -4.11 0.97 14.96
C GLY A 400 -4.36 -0.53 14.93
N GLU A 401 -4.82 -1.00 13.78
CA GLU A 401 -5.05 -2.42 13.47
C GLU A 401 -4.15 -2.82 12.29
N VAL A 402 -3.26 -3.77 12.51
CA VAL A 402 -2.40 -4.34 11.47
C VAL A 402 -2.74 -5.82 11.34
N ALA A 403 -3.17 -6.24 10.16
CA ALA A 403 -3.45 -7.63 9.88
C ALA A 403 -2.75 -8.05 8.57
N SER A 404 -1.87 -9.02 8.67
CA SER A 404 -1.11 -9.56 7.54
C SER A 404 -1.26 -11.06 7.44
N TYR A 405 -1.67 -11.52 6.26
CA TYR A 405 -1.78 -12.92 5.87
C TYR A 405 -0.93 -13.13 4.62
N ALA A 406 0.18 -13.84 4.75
CA ALA A 406 1.17 -13.94 3.69
C ALA A 406 1.57 -15.39 3.40
N TYR A 407 2.08 -15.62 2.17
CA TYR A 407 2.66 -16.91 1.79
C TYR A 407 3.90 -17.22 2.65
N ASP A 408 4.81 -16.27 2.75
CA ASP A 408 6.05 -16.29 3.51
C ASP A 408 5.84 -15.58 4.86
N ASP A 409 6.81 -14.79 5.36
CA ASP A 409 6.63 -14.02 6.58
C ASP A 409 5.48 -13.03 6.47
N ALA A 410 4.61 -13.04 7.48
CA ALA A 410 3.51 -12.09 7.45
C ALA A 410 3.97 -10.66 7.73
N VAL A 411 4.91 -10.48 8.67
CA VAL A 411 5.52 -9.19 8.98
C VAL A 411 7.00 -9.39 9.23
N ASN A 412 7.84 -8.80 8.40
CA ASN A 412 9.29 -8.93 8.47
C ASN A 412 9.97 -7.57 8.67
N SER A 413 10.90 -7.51 9.60
CA SER A 413 11.84 -6.40 9.78
C SER A 413 13.28 -6.88 9.66
N LYS A 414 14.01 -6.39 8.68
CA LYS A 414 15.44 -6.76 8.53
C LYS A 414 16.33 -6.14 9.62
N SER A 415 15.74 -5.51 10.63
CA SER A 415 16.40 -4.93 11.80
C SER A 415 15.52 -5.13 13.05
N THR A 416 15.27 -4.09 13.81
CA THR A 416 14.49 -4.14 15.04
C THR A 416 12.98 -4.03 14.76
N MET A 417 12.19 -4.91 15.39
CA MET A 417 10.74 -4.80 15.44
C MET A 417 10.30 -4.38 16.85
N THR A 418 9.40 -3.40 16.94
CA THR A 418 8.81 -2.96 18.22
C THR A 418 7.29 -2.87 18.10
N ILE A 419 6.56 -3.59 18.94
CA ILE A 419 5.12 -3.47 19.10
C ILE A 419 4.84 -2.98 20.52
N SER A 420 4.29 -1.79 20.67
CA SER A 420 4.00 -1.16 21.96
C SER A 420 2.51 -0.81 22.15
N GLY A 421 1.68 -1.00 21.11
CA GLY A 421 0.25 -0.74 21.14
C GLY A 421 -0.45 -1.31 19.91
N GLY A 422 -1.76 -1.07 19.82
CA GLY A 422 -2.60 -1.52 18.71
C GLY A 422 -2.99 -2.99 18.76
N TYR A 423 -3.58 -3.44 17.66
CA TYR A 423 -3.99 -4.82 17.42
C TYR A 423 -3.22 -5.35 16.23
N VAL A 424 -2.48 -6.44 16.41
CA VAL A 424 -1.59 -7.01 15.39
C VAL A 424 -1.96 -8.48 15.16
N TYR A 425 -2.30 -8.80 13.92
CA TYR A 425 -2.45 -10.18 13.45
C TYR A 425 -1.38 -10.44 12.38
N ALA A 426 -0.66 -11.52 12.54
CA ALA A 426 0.38 -11.91 11.60
C ALA A 426 0.34 -13.42 11.38
N GLN A 427 0.00 -13.88 10.17
CA GLN A 427 0.01 -15.30 9.80
C GLN A 427 0.89 -15.53 8.59
N GLY A 428 2.03 -16.19 8.79
CA GLY A 428 2.84 -16.80 7.75
C GLY A 428 2.30 -18.20 7.41
N GLN A 429 2.03 -18.45 6.12
CA GLN A 429 1.50 -19.74 5.69
C GLN A 429 2.61 -20.81 5.56
N HIS A 430 3.82 -20.38 5.19
CA HIS A 430 4.99 -21.26 4.98
C HIS A 430 6.20 -20.81 5.78
N ASN A 431 6.07 -19.75 6.61
CA ASN A 431 7.15 -19.20 7.40
C ASN A 431 6.58 -18.58 8.69
N ASP A 432 7.25 -17.55 9.25
CA ASP A 432 6.93 -16.93 10.52
C ASP A 432 5.74 -15.97 10.47
N GLY A 433 5.08 -15.80 11.62
CA GLY A 433 4.10 -14.73 11.78
C GLY A 433 4.78 -13.35 11.83
N LEU A 434 5.63 -13.15 12.83
CA LEU A 434 6.48 -11.98 13.00
C LEU A 434 7.94 -12.43 12.94
N ASP A 435 8.71 -11.89 11.99
CA ASP A 435 10.15 -12.12 11.85
C ASP A 435 10.94 -10.82 12.07
N ALA A 436 11.89 -10.82 12.99
CA ALA A 436 12.84 -9.74 13.19
C ALA A 436 14.28 -10.21 13.02
N ASN A 437 14.96 -9.80 11.96
CA ASN A 437 16.39 -10.10 11.78
C ASN A 437 17.30 -9.37 12.82
N GLY A 438 16.69 -8.63 13.73
CA GLY A 438 17.30 -8.00 14.90
C GLY A 438 16.55 -8.35 16.18
N ASN A 439 16.49 -7.43 17.13
CA ASN A 439 15.68 -7.62 18.32
C ASN A 439 14.17 -7.44 18.01
N CYS A 440 13.34 -8.32 18.57
CA CYS A 440 11.91 -8.17 18.60
C CYS A 440 11.44 -7.72 19.99
N TYR A 441 10.76 -6.59 20.09
CA TYR A 441 10.24 -6.05 21.35
C TYR A 441 8.72 -6.04 21.35
N ILE A 442 8.08 -6.87 22.19
CA ILE A 442 6.66 -6.79 22.48
C ILE A 442 6.49 -6.12 23.84
N LYS A 443 6.06 -4.85 23.83
CA LYS A 443 5.94 -3.97 25.01
C LYS A 443 4.49 -3.68 25.39
N GLY A 444 3.53 -3.95 24.48
CA GLY A 444 2.11 -3.64 24.66
C GLY A 444 1.28 -4.06 23.46
N GLY A 445 -0.01 -3.68 23.47
CA GLY A 445 -0.97 -4.03 22.43
C GLY A 445 -1.54 -5.46 22.57
N THR A 446 -2.28 -5.88 21.56
CA THR A 446 -2.79 -7.25 21.40
C THR A 446 -2.13 -7.85 20.17
N VAL A 447 -1.36 -8.91 20.35
CA VAL A 447 -0.61 -9.57 19.28
C VAL A 447 -1.15 -11.00 19.12
N TYR A 448 -1.59 -11.33 17.91
CA TYR A 448 -1.98 -12.68 17.53
C TYR A 448 -1.12 -13.10 16.34
N ALA A 449 -0.11 -13.94 16.60
CA ALA A 449 0.86 -14.39 15.60
C ALA A 449 0.72 -15.90 15.37
N ILE A 450 0.94 -16.34 14.12
CA ILE A 450 0.77 -17.72 13.67
C ILE A 450 1.89 -18.04 12.68
N CYS A 451 2.62 -19.15 12.91
CA CYS A 451 3.58 -19.68 11.94
C CYS A 451 3.06 -20.94 11.24
N SER A 452 3.73 -21.36 10.17
CA SER A 452 3.43 -22.59 9.44
C SER A 452 3.68 -23.88 10.26
N GLY A 453 4.74 -23.90 11.04
CA GLY A 453 5.20 -25.04 11.84
C GLY A 453 6.72 -25.11 11.92
N SER A 454 7.25 -26.02 12.73
CA SER A 454 8.70 -26.18 12.92
C SER A 454 9.43 -26.40 11.59
N PRO A 455 10.57 -25.69 11.33
CA PRO A 455 11.36 -24.97 12.35
C PRO A 455 10.84 -23.55 12.71
N GLU A 456 9.87 -23.03 11.98
CA GLU A 456 9.36 -21.69 12.11
C GLU A 456 8.59 -21.46 13.41
N VAL A 457 8.53 -20.23 13.89
CA VAL A 457 7.85 -19.81 15.13
C VAL A 457 6.90 -18.65 14.88
N ALA A 458 5.91 -18.49 15.76
CA ALA A 458 4.93 -17.42 15.58
C ALA A 458 5.54 -16.01 15.75
N ILE A 459 6.55 -15.88 16.63
CA ILE A 459 7.28 -14.63 16.85
C ILE A 459 8.77 -14.94 16.92
N ASP A 460 9.48 -14.55 15.89
CA ASP A 460 10.92 -14.77 15.72
C ASP A 460 11.77 -13.54 16.05
N ALA A 461 13.00 -13.79 16.41
CA ALA A 461 14.10 -12.83 16.51
C ALA A 461 15.42 -13.56 16.23
N ASN A 462 16.30 -12.97 15.45
CA ASN A 462 17.55 -13.57 15.00
C ASN A 462 18.51 -13.91 16.17
N THR A 463 18.24 -15.00 16.87
CA THR A 463 19.06 -15.47 17.99
C THR A 463 20.42 -15.96 17.57
N GLU A 464 20.61 -16.47 16.35
CA GLU A 464 21.89 -16.84 15.74
C GLU A 464 22.79 -15.62 15.60
N GLY A 465 22.22 -14.45 15.31
CA GLY A 465 22.91 -13.16 15.28
C GLY A 465 23.15 -12.54 16.66
N GLY A 466 22.72 -13.20 17.74
CA GLY A 466 22.84 -12.71 19.12
C GLY A 466 21.72 -11.76 19.56
N TYR A 467 20.69 -11.59 18.73
CA TYR A 467 19.51 -10.80 19.06
C TYR A 467 18.48 -11.63 19.84
N LYS A 468 17.39 -11.02 20.29
CA LYS A 468 16.41 -11.70 21.14
C LYS A 468 15.01 -11.13 20.98
N LEU A 469 14.02 -11.98 21.21
CA LEU A 469 12.67 -11.55 21.52
C LEU A 469 12.61 -11.08 23.00
N TYR A 470 12.14 -9.87 23.23
CA TYR A 470 11.86 -9.28 24.53
C TYR A 470 10.36 -9.12 24.71
N LEU A 471 9.75 -9.95 25.52
CA LEU A 471 8.34 -9.84 25.86
C LEU A 471 8.19 -9.21 27.25
N THR A 472 7.79 -7.93 27.27
CA THR A 472 7.71 -7.13 28.49
C THR A 472 6.29 -6.63 28.82
N GLY A 473 5.34 -6.81 27.88
CA GLY A 473 3.94 -6.36 28.03
C GLY A 473 3.04 -6.83 26.89
N GLY A 474 1.76 -6.45 26.98
CA GLY A 474 0.73 -6.75 26.00
C GLY A 474 -0.03 -8.05 26.27
N THR A 475 -1.08 -8.28 25.47
CA THR A 475 -1.79 -9.55 25.37
C THR A 475 -1.27 -10.28 24.15
N VAL A 476 -0.68 -11.47 24.34
CA VAL A 476 -0.04 -12.21 23.26
C VAL A 476 -0.70 -13.58 23.11
N VAL A 477 -0.98 -13.93 21.87
CA VAL A 477 -1.41 -15.25 21.40
C VAL A 477 -0.45 -15.67 20.29
N ALA A 478 0.28 -16.76 20.48
CA ALA A 478 1.26 -17.26 19.53
C ALA A 478 0.98 -18.74 19.22
N VAL A 479 0.49 -19.02 18.02
CA VAL A 479 0.27 -20.39 17.50
C VAL A 479 1.55 -20.84 16.78
N GLY A 480 2.26 -21.77 17.40
CA GLY A 480 3.58 -22.25 16.97
C GLY A 480 4.73 -21.81 17.87
N GLY A 481 4.44 -21.03 18.92
CA GLY A 481 5.43 -20.72 19.95
C GLY A 481 6.18 -19.42 19.74
N LEU A 482 7.22 -19.25 20.53
CA LEU A 482 8.12 -18.08 20.54
C LEU A 482 9.55 -18.56 20.32
N GLU A 483 10.38 -17.69 19.76
CA GLU A 483 11.80 -17.97 19.52
C GLU A 483 12.54 -18.43 20.78
N ASN A 484 13.42 -19.41 20.61
CA ASN A 484 14.25 -19.94 21.69
C ASN A 484 15.25 -18.89 22.19
N GLY A 485 15.52 -18.85 23.49
CA GLY A 485 16.41 -17.83 24.06
C GLY A 485 15.74 -16.47 24.32
N SER A 486 14.43 -16.37 24.11
CA SER A 486 13.63 -15.16 24.39
C SER A 486 13.75 -14.70 25.85
N GLN A 487 13.70 -13.39 26.04
CA GLN A 487 13.68 -12.73 27.37
C GLN A 487 12.23 -12.42 27.75
N LEU A 488 11.65 -13.31 28.58
CA LEU A 488 10.25 -13.25 28.97
C LEU A 488 10.13 -12.58 30.35
N SER A 489 10.06 -11.25 30.39
CA SER A 489 9.81 -10.50 31.64
C SER A 489 8.33 -10.57 32.05
N GLN A 490 7.44 -10.78 31.08
CA GLN A 490 6.03 -11.10 31.33
C GLN A 490 5.84 -12.62 31.28
N SER A 491 5.12 -13.16 32.23
CA SER A 491 4.88 -14.61 32.31
C SER A 491 4.12 -15.13 31.09
N CYS A 492 4.59 -16.24 30.54
CA CYS A 492 3.98 -16.93 29.42
C CYS A 492 3.46 -18.30 29.85
N TYR A 493 2.40 -18.74 29.21
CA TYR A 493 1.74 -20.01 29.47
C TYR A 493 1.50 -20.73 28.15
N GLN A 494 1.49 -22.05 28.20
CA GLN A 494 1.31 -22.89 27.03
C GLN A 494 0.22 -23.95 27.19
N SER A 495 -0.37 -24.31 26.07
CA SER A 495 -1.29 -25.44 25.91
C SER A 495 -1.21 -26.01 24.49
N SER A 496 -1.90 -27.13 24.26
CA SER A 496 -2.29 -27.54 22.91
C SER A 496 -3.47 -26.70 22.43
N TRP A 497 -3.74 -26.73 21.12
CA TRP A 497 -4.88 -26.06 20.52
C TRP A 497 -5.59 -26.96 19.50
N SER A 498 -6.84 -26.62 19.18
CA SER A 498 -7.66 -27.29 18.16
C SER A 498 -7.90 -26.34 17.00
N ALA A 499 -7.84 -26.85 15.77
CA ALA A 499 -8.05 -26.07 14.55
C ALA A 499 -9.48 -25.50 14.47
N ASN A 500 -9.63 -24.35 13.82
CA ASN A 500 -10.91 -23.68 13.54
C ASN A 500 -11.79 -23.50 14.77
N THR A 501 -11.19 -23.29 15.93
CA THR A 501 -11.88 -23.26 17.22
C THR A 501 -11.79 -21.87 17.85
N TRP A 502 -12.90 -21.37 18.38
CA TRP A 502 -12.91 -20.14 19.14
C TRP A 502 -12.37 -20.34 20.55
N TYR A 503 -11.43 -19.49 20.91
CA TYR A 503 -10.85 -19.38 22.25
C TYR A 503 -11.15 -18.03 22.86
N ALA A 504 -11.27 -17.97 24.17
CA ALA A 504 -11.32 -16.72 24.94
C ALA A 504 -10.17 -16.68 25.93
N LEU A 505 -9.25 -15.75 25.76
CA LEU A 505 -8.15 -15.43 26.65
C LEU A 505 -8.55 -14.26 27.53
N THR A 506 -8.68 -14.50 28.82
CA THR A 506 -9.02 -13.46 29.81
C THR A 506 -7.80 -13.11 30.66
N VAL A 507 -7.44 -11.84 30.69
CA VAL A 507 -6.33 -11.28 31.46
C VAL A 507 -6.88 -10.17 32.35
N GLY A 508 -7.01 -10.42 33.65
CA GLY A 508 -7.70 -9.52 34.57
C GLY A 508 -9.18 -9.38 34.21
N SER A 509 -9.60 -8.15 33.88
CA SER A 509 -10.96 -7.86 33.40
C SER A 509 -11.13 -7.86 31.90
N ASN A 510 -10.05 -8.01 31.14
CA ASN A 510 -10.04 -7.89 29.68
C ASN A 510 -10.08 -9.28 29.04
N THR A 511 -10.94 -9.44 28.04
CA THR A 511 -11.03 -10.68 27.27
C THR A 511 -10.70 -10.36 25.81
N PHE A 512 -9.80 -11.15 25.24
CA PHE A 512 -9.54 -11.22 23.82
C PHE A 512 -9.92 -12.63 23.33
N SER A 513 -10.93 -12.71 22.49
CA SER A 513 -11.36 -13.95 21.86
C SER A 513 -10.79 -14.04 20.46
N PHE A 514 -10.32 -15.23 20.07
CA PHE A 514 -9.67 -15.45 18.78
C PHE A 514 -10.07 -16.81 18.20
N GLN A 515 -10.15 -16.88 16.89
CA GLN A 515 -10.34 -18.13 16.17
C GLN A 515 -8.99 -18.69 15.74
N THR A 516 -8.68 -19.93 16.11
CA THR A 516 -7.47 -20.61 15.67
C THR A 516 -7.52 -20.95 14.18
N PRO A 517 -6.37 -20.99 13.48
CA PRO A 517 -6.30 -21.35 12.06
C PRO A 517 -6.70 -22.83 11.82
N SER A 518 -6.85 -23.19 10.55
CA SER A 518 -7.06 -24.60 10.14
C SER A 518 -5.79 -25.44 10.30
N SER A 519 -4.61 -24.80 10.18
CA SER A 519 -3.28 -25.39 10.35
C SER A 519 -2.32 -24.35 10.89
N GLY A 520 -1.21 -24.78 11.48
CA GLY A 520 -0.19 -23.91 12.04
C GLY A 520 0.80 -24.70 12.89
N GLY A 521 1.77 -24.01 13.48
CA GLY A 521 2.78 -24.60 14.34
C GLY A 521 2.20 -25.28 15.58
N THR A 522 2.95 -26.20 16.12
CA THR A 522 2.56 -26.98 17.32
C THR A 522 2.66 -26.09 18.56
N GLY A 523 1.65 -26.22 19.44
CA GLY A 523 1.60 -25.46 20.68
C GLY A 523 0.95 -24.08 20.52
N LEU A 524 0.36 -23.65 21.60
CA LEU A 524 -0.21 -22.32 21.77
C LEU A 524 0.45 -21.68 22.97
N VAL A 525 1.11 -20.55 22.77
CA VAL A 525 1.65 -19.73 23.86
C VAL A 525 0.77 -18.50 24.04
N VAL A 526 0.37 -18.24 25.28
CA VAL A 526 -0.40 -17.05 25.66
C VAL A 526 0.30 -16.28 26.76
N SER A 527 0.16 -14.97 26.76
CA SER A 527 0.76 -14.09 27.76
C SER A 527 -0.13 -12.87 28.02
N GLY A 528 -0.06 -12.34 29.23
CA GLY A 528 -0.76 -11.15 29.65
C GLY A 528 -0.15 -10.53 30.91
N ALA A 529 -0.59 -9.33 31.27
CA ALA A 529 -0.09 -8.58 32.42
C ALA A 529 -0.36 -9.27 33.77
N SER A 530 -1.28 -10.24 33.81
CA SER A 530 -1.53 -11.13 34.94
C SER A 530 -1.72 -12.55 34.43
N GLN A 531 -1.75 -13.52 35.32
CA GLN A 531 -2.01 -14.93 34.95
C GLN A 531 -3.36 -15.03 34.19
N PRO A 532 -3.33 -15.48 32.93
CA PRO A 532 -4.53 -15.56 32.10
C PRO A 532 -5.36 -16.83 32.45
N THR A 533 -6.63 -16.77 32.06
CA THR A 533 -7.46 -17.98 31.90
C THR A 533 -7.78 -18.15 30.43
N LEU A 534 -7.89 -19.40 29.98
CA LEU A 534 -8.18 -19.73 28.60
C LEU A 534 -9.38 -20.69 28.54
N GLN A 535 -10.34 -20.41 27.68
CA GLN A 535 -11.47 -21.28 27.37
C GLN A 535 -11.47 -21.61 25.88
N SER A 536 -11.88 -22.81 25.50
CA SER A 536 -12.00 -23.28 24.12
C SER A 536 -13.43 -23.68 23.80
N GLY A 537 -13.83 -23.57 22.51
CA GLY A 537 -15.18 -23.91 22.06
C GLY A 537 -16.23 -22.91 22.55
N VAL A 538 -15.86 -21.66 22.73
CA VAL A 538 -16.69 -20.56 23.20
C VAL A 538 -17.56 -19.96 22.12
N SER A 539 -18.67 -19.32 22.54
CA SER A 539 -19.47 -18.41 21.73
C SER A 539 -19.31 -17.00 22.27
N ILE A 540 -19.19 -16.03 21.38
CA ILE A 540 -18.99 -14.62 21.71
C ILE A 540 -20.15 -13.79 21.15
N SER A 541 -20.69 -12.90 21.97
CA SER A 541 -21.71 -11.94 21.57
C SER A 541 -21.27 -10.52 21.91
N GLY A 542 -21.40 -9.59 20.94
CA GLY A 542 -20.88 -8.21 21.09
C GLY A 542 -19.36 -8.18 21.10
N GLY A 543 -18.81 -7.06 21.59
CA GLY A 543 -17.38 -6.77 21.53
C GLY A 543 -16.99 -6.04 20.25
N THR A 544 -15.71 -5.74 20.14
CA THR A 544 -15.12 -5.08 18.94
C THR A 544 -14.35 -6.11 18.13
N ALA A 545 -14.75 -6.31 16.87
CA ALA A 545 -14.10 -7.22 15.95
C ALA A 545 -12.86 -6.58 15.34
N TYR A 546 -11.79 -7.37 15.23
CA TYR A 546 -10.52 -7.05 14.61
C TYR A 546 -10.14 -8.14 13.60
N PHE A 547 -9.23 -7.84 12.66
CA PHE A 547 -8.64 -8.80 11.73
C PHE A 547 -9.68 -9.48 10.84
N GLY A 548 -10.68 -8.71 10.36
CA GLY A 548 -11.77 -9.29 9.60
C GLY A 548 -12.59 -10.33 10.38
N GLY A 549 -12.74 -10.11 11.68
CA GLY A 549 -13.53 -10.99 12.56
C GLY A 549 -12.78 -12.21 13.13
N LEU A 550 -11.47 -12.33 12.91
CA LEU A 550 -10.66 -13.42 13.50
C LEU A 550 -10.29 -13.17 14.96
N GLY A 551 -10.44 -11.93 15.46
CA GLY A 551 -10.25 -11.53 16.84
C GLY A 551 -11.38 -10.64 17.33
N ILE A 552 -11.80 -10.80 18.58
CA ILE A 552 -12.83 -9.97 19.23
C ILE A 552 -12.31 -9.51 20.58
N SER A 553 -12.27 -8.20 20.80
CA SER A 553 -11.92 -7.61 22.09
C SER A 553 -13.19 -7.29 22.88
N GLY A 554 -13.25 -7.77 24.12
CA GLY A 554 -14.44 -7.67 24.97
C GLY A 554 -15.56 -8.62 24.55
N GLY A 555 -16.81 -8.17 24.72
CA GLY A 555 -18.00 -8.99 24.47
C GLY A 555 -18.35 -9.95 25.63
N THR A 556 -19.44 -10.66 25.45
CA THR A 556 -19.90 -11.69 26.42
C THR A 556 -19.53 -13.07 25.90
N VAL A 557 -18.72 -13.79 26.65
CA VAL A 557 -18.30 -15.15 26.35
C VAL A 557 -19.30 -16.13 27.02
N SER A 558 -19.71 -17.14 26.28
CA SER A 558 -20.61 -18.18 26.76
C SER A 558 -20.21 -19.58 26.24
N GLY A 559 -20.57 -20.60 26.97
CA GLY A 559 -20.20 -21.99 26.62
C GLY A 559 -18.71 -22.26 26.78
N GLY A 560 -18.24 -23.28 26.07
CA GLY A 560 -16.84 -23.66 26.07
C GLY A 560 -16.40 -24.46 27.31
N SER A 561 -15.11 -24.82 27.29
CA SER A 561 -14.44 -25.55 28.36
C SER A 561 -13.14 -24.89 28.75
N SER A 562 -12.82 -24.91 30.06
CA SER A 562 -11.52 -24.39 30.53
C SER A 562 -10.36 -25.21 29.96
N VAL A 563 -9.34 -24.51 29.53
CA VAL A 563 -8.08 -25.08 29.00
C VAL A 563 -7.00 -24.97 30.09
N SER A 564 -6.36 -26.10 30.38
CA SER A 564 -5.24 -26.12 31.34
C SER A 564 -4.02 -25.45 30.75
N LEU A 565 -3.48 -24.47 31.44
CA LEU A 565 -2.27 -23.74 31.09
C LEU A 565 -1.11 -24.20 31.97
N SER A 566 0.01 -24.58 31.36
CA SER A 566 1.29 -24.78 32.06
C SER A 566 2.24 -23.59 31.78
N THR A 567 3.15 -23.34 32.69
CA THR A 567 4.15 -22.29 32.51
C THR A 567 4.98 -22.57 31.25
N TYR A 568 5.12 -21.59 30.38
CA TYR A 568 6.01 -21.64 29.25
C TYR A 568 7.37 -21.05 29.65
N THR A 569 8.44 -21.74 29.34
CA THR A 569 9.82 -21.26 29.47
C THR A 569 10.45 -21.33 28.09
N SER A 570 10.99 -20.22 27.63
CA SER A 570 11.81 -20.21 26.41
C SER A 570 12.97 -21.18 26.60
N GLY A 571 13.14 -22.10 25.66
CA GLY A 571 14.31 -22.99 25.59
C GLY A 571 15.61 -22.18 25.64
N SER A 572 16.68 -22.78 26.12
CA SER A 572 18.02 -22.22 25.88
C SER A 572 18.24 -22.21 24.38
N GLY A 573 18.49 -21.04 23.78
CA GLY A 573 18.76 -20.91 22.34
C GLY A 573 19.79 -21.97 21.98
N MET A 574 19.74 -22.56 20.80
CA MET A 574 20.59 -23.64 20.34
C MET A 574 22.06 -23.30 20.60
N GLY A 575 22.57 -23.75 21.77
CA GLY A 575 23.97 -23.99 21.94
C GLY A 575 24.33 -25.09 20.94
N GLY A 576 25.21 -24.80 20.03
CA GLY A 576 25.59 -25.60 18.89
C GLY A 576 25.48 -27.10 19.14
N GLY A 577 24.66 -27.79 18.37
CA GLY A 577 24.66 -29.24 18.27
C GLY A 577 26.07 -29.70 17.87
N PRO A 578 26.55 -30.85 18.37
CA PRO A 578 27.87 -31.33 18.06
C PRO A 578 27.97 -31.50 16.55
N GLY A 579 28.95 -30.82 15.94
CA GLY A 579 29.19 -30.83 14.51
C GLY A 579 29.14 -32.20 13.93
N GLY A 580 28.14 -32.49 13.13
CA GLY A 580 28.12 -33.54 12.16
C GLY A 580 29.07 -33.15 11.05
N GLY A 581 30.30 -33.62 11.09
CA GLY A 581 31.26 -33.45 10.03
C GLY A 581 30.74 -34.09 8.73
N GLY A 582 30.32 -33.25 7.79
CA GLY A 582 30.12 -33.61 6.42
C GLY A 582 31.42 -33.36 5.64
N PRO A 583 31.89 -34.30 4.81
CA PRO A 583 33.16 -34.16 4.14
C PRO A 583 33.07 -33.36 2.86
N GLY A 584 33.92 -32.41 2.80
CA GLY A 584 34.70 -32.09 1.63
C GLY A 584 34.08 -31.55 0.37
N GLY A 585 34.34 -30.28 0.13
CA GLY A 585 35.05 -29.78 -1.03
C GLY A 585 34.41 -29.94 -2.42
N TRP A 586 34.46 -28.86 -3.14
CA TRP A 586 35.07 -28.67 -4.45
C TRP A 586 34.59 -27.39 -5.07
N ARG A 587 35.55 -26.51 -5.15
CA ARG A 587 35.91 -25.47 -6.13
C ARG A 587 34.84 -24.49 -6.60
#